data_df8108de64a142a6a204ba9f066bac3c
#
_entry.id   df8108de64a142a6a204ba9f066bac3c
#
_cell.length_a   1.000
_cell.length_b   1.000
_cell.length_c   1.000
_cell.angle_alpha   90.00
_cell.angle_beta   90.00
_cell.angle_gamma   90.00
#
_symmetry.space_group_name_H-M   'P 1'
#
loop_
_entity.id
_entity.type
_entity.pdbx_description
1 polymer ?
#
loop_
_entity_poly.entity_id
_entity_poly.type
_entity_poly.pdbx_seq_one_letter_code
_entity_poly.pdbx_strand_id
1 'polypeptide(L)'
;MFEGVPTYPDASRFWQVIDKHRVNQFYTAPTAIRALMGLGNDFVEKTSRKSLRILGTVGEPINPEAWEWYYSVVGETNCPIVDTWWQTETGAHMLTPLPGATSLKPGSATLPFFGILPALLDKDGREIEGPGEGLLMIKRSWPSQLRSVYGDHKRFYETYFKPFPGYYFT
;
A
#
# COMPACT_ATOMS: atom_id res chain seq x y z
N MET A 1 -2.17 9.37 14.56
CA MET A 1 -2.34 7.90 14.52
C MET A 1 -3.58 7.57 15.34
N PHE A 2 -4.43 6.68 14.85
CA PHE A 2 -5.64 6.24 15.55
C PHE A 2 -5.50 4.75 15.92
N GLU A 3 -5.78 4.44 17.17
CA GLU A 3 -5.79 3.10 17.71
C GLU A 3 -7.20 2.78 18.19
N GLY A 4 -7.81 1.73 17.67
CA GLY A 4 -9.16 1.33 18.04
C GLY A 4 -9.78 0.37 17.04
N VAL A 5 -10.90 -0.23 17.43
CA VAL A 5 -11.66 -1.17 16.59
C VAL A 5 -12.50 -0.39 15.57
N PRO A 6 -12.36 -0.69 14.26
CA PRO A 6 -13.07 0.06 13.19
C PRO A 6 -14.59 0.04 13.33
N THR A 7 -15.13 -1.03 13.93
CA THR A 7 -16.56 -1.28 14.06
C THR A 7 -17.10 -1.09 15.48
N TYR A 8 -16.37 -0.40 16.37
CA TYR A 8 -16.84 -0.13 17.72
C TYR A 8 -16.96 1.40 17.97
N PRO A 9 -18.10 1.90 18.45
CA PRO A 9 -19.35 1.19 18.79
C PRO A 9 -20.14 0.71 17.57
N ASP A 10 -19.88 1.26 16.38
CA ASP A 10 -20.43 0.85 15.10
C ASP A 10 -19.49 1.16 13.93
N ALA A 11 -19.87 0.83 12.70
CA ALA A 11 -19.02 0.98 11.51
C ALA A 11 -18.77 2.44 11.07
N SER A 12 -19.33 3.42 11.77
CA SER A 12 -19.02 4.85 11.53
C SER A 12 -17.76 5.32 12.25
N ARG A 13 -17.10 4.47 13.04
CA ARG A 13 -15.99 4.86 13.91
C ARG A 13 -14.88 5.63 13.21
N PHE A 14 -14.38 5.15 12.10
CA PHE A 14 -13.33 5.84 11.34
C PHE A 14 -13.79 7.18 10.81
N TRP A 15 -15.01 7.22 10.31
CA TRP A 15 -15.61 8.41 9.72
C TRP A 15 -15.88 9.51 10.76
N GLN A 16 -16.31 9.12 11.96
CA GLN A 16 -16.44 10.03 13.10
C GLN A 16 -15.10 10.62 13.52
N VAL A 17 -14.02 9.83 13.52
CA VAL A 17 -12.66 10.31 13.81
C VAL A 17 -12.19 11.30 12.75
N ILE A 18 -12.43 10.99 11.47
CA ILE A 18 -12.08 11.86 10.35
C ILE A 18 -12.78 13.21 10.48
N ASP A 19 -14.07 13.21 10.71
CA ASP A 19 -14.89 14.41 10.86
C ASP A 19 -14.44 15.24 12.08
N LYS A 20 -14.44 14.62 13.25
CA LYS A 20 -14.09 15.26 14.52
C LYS A 20 -12.71 15.93 14.50
N HIS A 21 -11.71 15.23 13.96
CA HIS A 21 -10.32 15.68 13.99
C HIS A 21 -9.87 16.34 12.69
N ARG A 22 -10.77 16.48 11.70
CA ARG A 22 -10.47 17.07 10.38
C ARG A 22 -9.27 16.41 9.73
N VAL A 23 -9.27 15.09 9.70
CA VAL A 23 -8.17 14.29 9.14
C VAL A 23 -8.01 14.58 7.66
N ASN A 24 -6.79 14.87 7.21
CA ASN A 24 -6.49 15.14 5.80
C ASN A 24 -6.05 13.91 5.03
N GLN A 25 -5.44 12.93 5.70
CA GLN A 25 -4.91 11.71 5.09
C GLN A 25 -5.43 10.51 5.87
N PHE A 26 -6.08 9.60 5.17
CA PHE A 26 -6.57 8.37 5.77
C PHE A 26 -5.88 7.18 5.11
N TYR A 27 -5.09 6.45 5.90
CA TYR A 27 -4.24 5.35 5.46
C TYR A 27 -4.54 4.10 6.28
N THR A 28 -4.98 3.02 5.62
CA THR A 28 -5.46 1.81 6.28
C THR A 28 -5.27 0.57 5.41
N ALA A 29 -5.58 -0.61 5.97
CA ALA A 29 -5.47 -1.87 5.25
C ALA A 29 -6.71 -2.14 4.38
N PRO A 30 -6.55 -2.75 3.18
CA PRO A 30 -7.66 -3.18 2.33
C PRO A 30 -8.67 -4.10 3.01
N THR A 31 -8.24 -4.96 3.93
CA THR A 31 -9.14 -5.79 4.74
C THR A 31 -10.12 -4.95 5.56
N ALA A 32 -9.68 -3.85 6.17
CA ALA A 32 -10.57 -2.94 6.89
C ALA A 32 -11.54 -2.24 5.93
N ILE A 33 -11.07 -1.83 4.74
CA ILE A 33 -11.90 -1.21 3.71
C ILE A 33 -13.00 -2.18 3.25
N ARG A 34 -12.64 -3.42 2.90
CA ARG A 34 -13.61 -4.46 2.49
C ARG A 34 -14.65 -4.76 3.58
N ALA A 35 -14.22 -4.85 4.82
CA ALA A 35 -15.12 -5.08 5.95
C ALA A 35 -16.14 -3.94 6.10
N LEU A 36 -15.70 -2.68 6.00
CA LEU A 36 -16.57 -1.51 6.11
C LEU A 36 -17.47 -1.35 4.89
N MET A 37 -16.98 -1.64 3.69
CA MET A 37 -17.77 -1.67 2.45
C MET A 37 -18.95 -2.66 2.57
N GLY A 38 -18.70 -3.85 3.11
CA GLY A 38 -19.72 -4.88 3.32
C GLY A 38 -20.83 -4.49 4.31
N LEU A 39 -20.61 -3.47 5.15
CA LEU A 39 -21.61 -2.95 6.11
C LEU A 39 -22.47 -1.82 5.53
N GLY A 40 -22.21 -1.39 4.29
CA GLY A 40 -22.97 -0.39 3.59
C GLY A 40 -22.49 1.05 3.75
N ASN A 41 -23.04 1.94 2.91
CA ASN A 41 -22.59 3.33 2.79
C ASN A 41 -23.13 4.24 3.90
N ASP A 42 -24.26 3.90 4.50
CA ASP A 42 -24.93 4.75 5.50
C ASP A 42 -24.01 5.17 6.65
N PHE A 43 -23.12 4.28 7.06
CA PHE A 43 -22.16 4.57 8.13
C PHE A 43 -21.12 5.62 7.72
N VAL A 44 -20.76 5.65 6.45
CA VAL A 44 -19.83 6.63 5.89
C VAL A 44 -20.51 7.98 5.71
N GLU A 45 -21.72 7.98 5.15
CA GLU A 45 -22.45 9.17 4.73
C GLU A 45 -22.98 10.02 5.89
N LYS A 46 -23.11 9.44 7.08
CA LYS A 46 -23.52 10.13 8.31
C LYS A 46 -22.55 11.19 8.82
N THR A 47 -21.33 11.23 8.29
CA THR A 47 -20.25 12.11 8.76
C THR A 47 -19.66 12.93 7.62
N SER A 48 -18.98 14.04 7.95
CA SER A 48 -18.27 14.85 6.97
C SER A 48 -16.88 14.28 6.69
N ARG A 49 -16.55 14.15 5.42
CA ARG A 49 -15.19 13.76 4.95
C ARG A 49 -14.51 14.88 4.16
N LYS A 50 -15.06 16.10 4.22
CA LYS A 50 -14.58 17.28 3.47
C LYS A 50 -13.13 17.67 3.79
N SER A 51 -12.59 17.22 4.92
CA SER A 51 -11.19 17.46 5.28
C SER A 51 -10.21 16.51 4.58
N LEU A 52 -10.68 15.36 4.09
CA LEU A 52 -9.83 14.40 3.39
C LEU A 52 -9.26 14.99 2.10
N ARG A 53 -8.02 14.71 1.84
CA ARG A 53 -7.26 15.09 0.64
C ARG A 53 -6.63 13.90 -0.03
N ILE A 54 -6.23 12.88 0.75
CA ILE A 54 -5.56 11.67 0.27
C ILE A 54 -6.12 10.48 1.03
N LEU A 55 -6.39 9.42 0.28
CA LEU A 55 -6.65 8.09 0.79
C LEU A 55 -5.45 7.20 0.49
N GLY A 56 -5.14 6.26 1.36
CA GLY A 56 -4.04 5.34 1.12
C GLY A 56 -4.33 3.93 1.59
N THR A 57 -3.64 2.97 0.98
CA THR A 57 -3.75 1.55 1.28
C THR A 57 -2.40 0.90 1.50
N VAL A 58 -2.35 -0.07 2.40
CA VAL A 58 -1.11 -0.74 2.82
C VAL A 58 -1.35 -2.15 3.35
N GLY A 59 -0.33 -2.99 3.21
CA GLY A 59 -0.20 -4.28 3.89
C GLY A 59 -0.66 -5.48 3.07
N GLU A 60 -1.51 -5.26 2.08
CA GLU A 60 -1.98 -6.28 1.14
C GLU A 60 -2.50 -5.62 -0.16
N PRO A 61 -2.59 -6.36 -1.27
CA PRO A 61 -3.21 -5.82 -2.49
C PRO A 61 -4.68 -5.45 -2.25
N ILE A 62 -5.09 -4.30 -2.76
CA ILE A 62 -6.50 -3.90 -2.80
C ILE A 62 -7.12 -4.36 -4.12
N ASN A 63 -8.27 -5.05 -4.05
CA ASN A 63 -9.01 -5.41 -5.25
C ASN A 63 -9.70 -4.17 -5.87
N PRO A 64 -9.90 -4.16 -7.20
CA PRO A 64 -10.49 -3.00 -7.90
C PRO A 64 -11.83 -2.54 -7.32
N GLU A 65 -12.72 -3.46 -6.94
CA GLU A 65 -14.03 -3.13 -6.38
C GLU A 65 -13.91 -2.34 -5.06
N ALA A 66 -13.07 -2.77 -4.14
CA ALA A 66 -12.83 -2.06 -2.88
C ALA A 66 -12.11 -0.72 -3.11
N TRP A 67 -11.23 -0.66 -4.11
CA TRP A 67 -10.57 0.58 -4.53
C TRP A 67 -11.59 1.60 -5.05
N GLU A 68 -12.50 1.19 -5.92
CA GLU A 68 -13.55 2.04 -6.49
C GLU A 68 -14.52 2.52 -5.40
N TRP A 69 -14.92 1.65 -4.49
CA TRP A 69 -15.74 2.04 -3.34
C TRP A 69 -15.02 3.07 -2.46
N TYR A 70 -13.75 2.82 -2.18
CA TYR A 70 -12.93 3.72 -1.36
C TYR A 70 -12.79 5.09 -2.03
N TYR A 71 -12.57 5.12 -3.33
CA TYR A 71 -12.49 6.34 -4.12
C TYR A 71 -13.82 7.10 -4.18
N SER A 72 -14.91 6.40 -4.55
CA SER A 72 -16.20 7.03 -4.83
C SER A 72 -16.98 7.37 -3.56
N VAL A 73 -17.04 6.47 -2.59
CA VAL A 73 -17.85 6.65 -1.38
C VAL A 73 -17.08 7.37 -0.28
N VAL A 74 -15.88 6.91 0.06
CA VAL A 74 -15.11 7.54 1.14
C VAL A 74 -14.47 8.84 0.68
N GLY A 75 -13.86 8.84 -0.49
CA GLY A 75 -13.17 9.98 -1.08
C GLY A 75 -14.07 10.96 -1.80
N GLU A 76 -15.34 10.64 -2.00
CA GLU A 76 -16.32 11.48 -2.76
C GLU A 76 -15.74 11.88 -4.14
N THR A 77 -14.98 11.00 -4.78
CA THR A 77 -14.23 11.19 -6.04
C THR A 77 -13.20 12.33 -6.04
N ASN A 78 -12.94 12.95 -4.89
CA ASN A 78 -12.04 14.09 -4.74
C ASN A 78 -10.66 13.73 -4.17
N CYS A 79 -10.52 12.52 -3.61
CA CYS A 79 -9.29 12.10 -2.96
C CYS A 79 -8.55 11.06 -3.81
N PRO A 80 -7.33 11.32 -4.28
CA PRO A 80 -6.53 10.29 -4.92
C PRO A 80 -6.23 9.15 -3.94
N ILE A 81 -6.23 7.91 -4.45
CA ILE A 81 -5.83 6.74 -3.67
C ILE A 81 -4.35 6.47 -3.92
N VAL A 82 -3.58 6.49 -2.85
CA VAL A 82 -2.16 6.15 -2.83
C VAL A 82 -2.04 4.71 -2.33
N ASP A 83 -2.09 3.77 -3.27
CA ASP A 83 -1.83 2.37 -2.99
C ASP A 83 -0.33 2.15 -2.88
N THR A 84 0.13 1.57 -1.77
CA THR A 84 1.56 1.48 -1.46
C THR A 84 2.00 0.03 -1.34
N TRP A 85 3.11 -0.31 -2.01
CA TRP A 85 3.77 -1.57 -1.79
C TRP A 85 5.12 -1.36 -1.09
N TRP A 86 5.31 -2.06 0.00
CA TRP A 86 6.54 -2.12 0.77
C TRP A 86 6.53 -3.34 1.71
N GLN A 87 7.66 -3.64 2.28
CA GLN A 87 7.84 -4.69 3.29
C GLN A 87 8.47 -4.08 4.53
N THR A 88 8.37 -4.76 5.66
CA THR A 88 9.10 -4.39 6.89
C THR A 88 10.59 -4.24 6.58
N GLU A 89 11.12 -5.13 5.77
CA GLU A 89 12.52 -5.21 5.35
C GLU A 89 12.92 -4.10 4.40
N THR A 90 12.01 -3.54 3.65
CA THR A 90 12.32 -2.39 2.78
C THR A 90 12.36 -1.07 3.54
N GLY A 91 11.70 -0.99 4.69
CA GLY A 91 11.71 0.15 5.60
C GLY A 91 11.03 1.42 5.08
N ALA A 92 10.66 1.46 3.80
CA ALA A 92 9.95 2.56 3.15
C ALA A 92 9.19 2.06 1.92
N HIS A 93 8.34 2.92 1.35
CA HIS A 93 7.58 2.62 0.13
C HIS A 93 8.51 2.38 -1.05
N MET A 94 8.27 1.30 -1.77
CA MET A 94 9.03 0.90 -2.95
C MET A 94 8.27 1.19 -4.25
N LEU A 95 6.97 0.88 -4.27
CA LEU A 95 6.08 1.19 -5.38
C LEU A 95 4.89 1.97 -4.83
N THR A 96 4.55 3.08 -5.47
CA THR A 96 3.44 3.94 -5.03
C THR A 96 3.14 5.03 -6.06
N PRO A 97 1.88 5.39 -6.33
CA PRO A 97 1.57 6.55 -7.14
C PRO A 97 1.91 7.85 -6.39
N LEU A 98 2.26 8.87 -7.14
CA LEU A 98 2.41 10.24 -6.65
C LEU A 98 1.13 11.02 -6.95
N PRO A 99 0.39 11.50 -5.93
CA PRO A 99 -0.83 12.27 -6.13
C PRO A 99 -0.62 13.46 -7.06
N GLY A 100 -1.47 13.59 -8.10
CA GLY A 100 -1.39 14.64 -9.08
C GLY A 100 -0.34 14.46 -10.18
N ALA A 101 0.57 13.49 -10.06
CA ALA A 101 1.62 13.24 -11.05
C ALA A 101 1.51 11.86 -11.71
N THR A 102 1.00 10.85 -11.01
CA THR A 102 0.83 9.50 -11.52
C THR A 102 -0.63 9.21 -11.81
N SER A 103 -0.93 8.68 -13.01
CA SER A 103 -2.27 8.15 -13.29
C SER A 103 -2.57 6.97 -12.37
N LEU A 104 -3.67 7.07 -11.64
CA LEU A 104 -4.08 6.02 -10.71
C LEU A 104 -4.65 4.83 -11.46
N LYS A 105 -4.45 3.63 -10.91
CA LYS A 105 -4.98 2.39 -11.46
C LYS A 105 -5.52 1.54 -10.31
N PRO A 106 -6.83 1.20 -10.31
CA PRO A 106 -7.38 0.32 -9.29
C PRO A 106 -6.61 -0.98 -9.15
N GLY A 107 -6.26 -1.34 -7.92
CA GLY A 107 -5.51 -2.56 -7.60
C GLY A 107 -4.04 -2.55 -7.98
N SER A 108 -3.43 -1.36 -8.16
CA SER A 108 -2.02 -1.26 -8.53
C SER A 108 -1.29 -0.17 -7.72
N ALA A 109 -0.16 -0.53 -7.13
CA ALA A 109 0.79 0.43 -6.55
C ALA A 109 1.57 1.23 -7.62
N THR A 110 1.33 0.96 -8.90
CA THR A 110 1.76 1.70 -10.09
C THR A 110 3.27 1.72 -10.33
N LEU A 111 3.97 2.79 -9.95
CA LEU A 111 5.34 3.07 -10.36
C LEU A 111 6.34 2.94 -9.21
N PRO A 112 7.60 2.64 -9.52
CA PRO A 112 8.67 2.67 -8.53
C PRO A 112 8.81 4.07 -7.92
N PHE A 113 9.02 4.11 -6.60
CA PHE A 113 9.39 5.35 -5.93
C PHE A 113 10.82 5.78 -6.32
N PHE A 114 11.16 7.04 -6.06
CA PHE A 114 12.46 7.60 -6.47
C PHE A 114 13.64 6.77 -5.96
N GLY A 115 14.55 6.44 -6.89
CA GLY A 115 15.75 5.66 -6.60
C GLY A 115 15.55 4.15 -6.52
N ILE A 116 14.32 3.64 -6.62
CA ILE A 116 14.01 2.22 -6.61
C ILE A 116 14.07 1.68 -8.04
N LEU A 117 14.80 0.59 -8.23
CA LEU A 117 14.96 -0.09 -9.51
C LEU A 117 14.43 -1.53 -9.42
N PRO A 118 13.13 -1.75 -9.64
CA PRO A 118 12.57 -3.09 -9.64
C PRO A 118 12.94 -3.86 -10.91
N ALA A 119 12.87 -5.19 -10.82
CA ALA A 119 12.89 -6.11 -11.94
C ALA A 119 11.88 -7.22 -11.68
N LEU A 120 11.32 -7.79 -12.74
CA LEU A 120 10.60 -9.04 -12.68
C LEU A 120 11.50 -10.16 -13.23
N LEU A 121 11.66 -11.23 -12.48
CA LEU A 121 12.41 -12.40 -12.92
C LEU A 121 11.46 -13.58 -13.16
N ASP A 122 11.75 -14.34 -14.18
CA ASP A 122 11.12 -15.65 -14.39
C ASP A 122 11.63 -16.69 -13.38
N LYS A 123 11.09 -17.91 -13.45
CA LYS A 123 11.50 -19.02 -12.59
C LYS A 123 12.96 -19.46 -12.77
N ASP A 124 13.57 -19.11 -13.89
CA ASP A 124 14.97 -19.43 -14.21
C ASP A 124 15.93 -18.27 -13.82
N GLY A 125 15.39 -17.20 -13.21
CA GLY A 125 16.16 -16.04 -12.76
C GLY A 125 16.54 -15.06 -13.86
N ARG A 126 15.85 -15.11 -15.03
CA ARG A 126 16.07 -14.16 -16.13
C ARG A 126 15.11 -13.00 -16.02
N GLU A 127 15.59 -11.80 -16.29
CA GLU A 127 14.72 -10.63 -16.33
C GLU A 127 13.68 -10.73 -17.45
N ILE A 128 12.44 -10.41 -17.11
CA ILE A 128 11.33 -10.30 -18.04
C ILE A 128 11.33 -8.88 -18.60
N GLU A 129 11.49 -8.78 -19.91
CA GLU A 129 11.40 -7.50 -20.61
C GLU A 129 9.94 -7.20 -21.02
N GLY A 130 9.48 -5.97 -20.72
CA GLY A 130 8.11 -5.55 -21.03
C GLY A 130 7.05 -6.05 -20.03
N PRO A 131 5.77 -6.04 -20.42
CA PRO A 131 4.68 -6.50 -19.56
C PRO A 131 4.78 -8.02 -19.30
N GLY A 132 4.64 -8.42 -18.03
CA GLY A 132 4.74 -9.81 -17.63
C GLY A 132 4.43 -10.04 -16.16
N GLU A 133 4.47 -11.31 -15.77
CA GLU A 133 4.33 -11.76 -14.39
C GLU A 133 5.59 -12.49 -13.98
N GLY A 134 6.09 -12.22 -12.78
CA GLY A 134 7.31 -12.84 -12.28
C GLY A 134 7.60 -12.51 -10.83
N LEU A 135 8.76 -12.96 -10.36
CA LEU A 135 9.26 -12.65 -9.03
C LEU A 135 9.75 -11.19 -9.00
N LEU A 136 9.21 -10.41 -8.08
CA LEU A 136 9.65 -9.02 -7.93
C LEU A 136 10.99 -8.98 -7.21
N MET A 137 11.94 -8.28 -7.81
CA MET A 137 13.29 -8.05 -7.29
C MET A 137 13.62 -6.58 -7.27
N ILE A 138 14.56 -6.18 -6.43
CA ILE A 138 15.14 -4.84 -6.46
C ILE A 138 16.63 -4.93 -6.82
N LYS A 139 17.03 -4.20 -7.87
CA LYS A 139 18.38 -4.27 -8.45
C LYS A 139 19.49 -3.57 -7.66
N ARG A 140 19.13 -2.60 -6.83
CA ARG A 140 20.11 -1.77 -6.10
C ARG A 140 19.65 -1.53 -4.68
N SER A 141 20.60 -1.39 -3.77
CA SER A 141 20.34 -0.94 -2.41
C SER A 141 19.71 0.46 -2.38
N TRP A 142 18.92 0.73 -1.35
CA TRP A 142 18.25 2.00 -1.08
C TRP A 142 18.44 2.38 0.39
N PRO A 143 18.25 3.66 0.78
CA PRO A 143 18.62 4.14 2.13
C PRO A 143 17.95 3.41 3.29
N SER A 144 16.70 2.96 3.14
CA SER A 144 15.91 2.30 4.19
C SER A 144 15.97 0.77 4.17
N GLN A 145 16.82 0.18 3.32
CA GLN A 145 16.98 -1.27 3.23
C GLN A 145 17.39 -1.89 4.57
N LEU A 146 16.79 -3.02 4.92
CA LEU A 146 17.20 -3.87 6.02
C LEU A 146 18.71 -4.18 5.92
N ARG A 147 19.43 -4.01 7.01
CA ARG A 147 20.88 -4.25 7.06
C ARG A 147 21.25 -5.59 7.66
N SER A 148 20.36 -6.13 8.48
CA SER A 148 20.53 -7.43 9.13
C SER A 148 19.25 -7.84 9.85
N VAL A 149 19.16 -9.12 10.21
CA VAL A 149 18.24 -9.64 11.23
C VAL A 149 18.99 -9.67 12.55
N TYR A 150 18.36 -9.17 13.62
CA TYR A 150 18.99 -9.14 14.95
C TYR A 150 19.46 -10.54 15.38
N GLY A 151 20.74 -10.64 15.70
CA GLY A 151 21.36 -11.90 16.12
C GLY A 151 21.54 -12.96 15.03
N ASP A 152 21.08 -12.70 13.77
CA ASP A 152 21.14 -13.70 12.70
C ASP A 152 21.39 -13.08 11.32
N HIS A 153 22.61 -12.59 11.13
CA HIS A 153 23.03 -12.04 9.85
C HIS A 153 23.04 -13.08 8.72
N LYS A 154 23.29 -14.35 9.06
CA LYS A 154 23.26 -15.44 8.07
C LYS A 154 21.90 -15.60 7.44
N ARG A 155 20.83 -15.60 8.25
CA ARG A 155 19.45 -15.64 7.78
C ARG A 155 19.13 -14.47 6.86
N PHE A 156 19.56 -13.25 7.21
CA PHE A 156 19.41 -12.08 6.36
C PHE A 156 19.95 -12.30 4.95
N TYR A 157 21.21 -12.74 4.84
CA TYR A 157 21.83 -13.01 3.55
C TYR A 157 21.15 -14.17 2.79
N GLU A 158 20.88 -15.28 3.47
CA GLU A 158 20.30 -16.48 2.86
C GLU A 158 18.87 -16.26 2.36
N THR A 159 18.10 -15.38 3.02
CA THR A 159 16.71 -15.09 2.63
C THR A 159 16.63 -14.12 1.46
N TYR A 160 17.36 -13.01 1.52
CA TYR A 160 17.12 -11.88 0.63
C TYR A 160 18.13 -11.72 -0.51
N PHE A 161 19.29 -12.38 -0.46
CA PHE A 161 20.36 -12.20 -1.45
C PHE A 161 20.88 -13.48 -2.08
N LYS A 162 20.91 -14.57 -1.34
CA LYS A 162 21.45 -15.84 -1.82
C LYS A 162 20.63 -16.47 -2.94
N PRO A 163 19.26 -16.41 -2.92
CA PRO A 163 18.46 -17.03 -3.97
C PRO A 163 18.72 -16.45 -5.37
N PHE A 164 18.92 -15.13 -5.44
CA PHE A 164 19.16 -14.41 -6.70
C PHE A 164 20.33 -13.45 -6.55
N PRO A 165 21.58 -13.91 -6.83
CA PRO A 165 22.75 -13.06 -6.67
C PRO A 165 22.69 -11.79 -7.51
N GLY A 166 22.95 -10.64 -6.87
CA GLY A 166 22.87 -9.32 -7.50
C GLY A 166 21.52 -8.61 -7.32
N TYR A 167 20.53 -9.28 -6.74
CA TYR A 167 19.23 -8.72 -6.45
C TYR A 167 18.89 -8.82 -4.96
N TYR A 168 18.01 -7.92 -4.51
CA TYR A 168 17.25 -8.13 -3.28
C TYR A 168 15.95 -8.85 -3.66
N PHE A 169 15.73 -10.01 -3.08
CA PHE A 169 14.50 -10.81 -3.25
C PHE A 169 13.42 -10.32 -2.29
N THR A 170 12.21 -10.01 -2.85
CA THR A 170 11.09 -9.45 -2.06
C THR A 170 10.18 -10.51 -1.49
#